data_6b7a83620981046e2a60c4bfb967a959
#
_entry.id   6b7a83620981046e2a60c4bfb967a959
#
_cell.length_a   1.000
_cell.length_b   1.000
_cell.length_c   1.000
_cell.angle_alpha   90.00
_cell.angle_beta   90.00
_cell.angle_gamma   90.00
#
_symmetry.space_group_name_H-M   'P 1'
#
loop_
_entity.id
_entity.type
_entity.pdbx_description
1 polymer ?
#
loop_
_entity_poly.entity_id
_entity_poly.type
_entity_poly.pdbx_seq_one_letter_code
_entity_poly.pdbx_strand_id
1 'polypeptide(L)'
;MKRPGRWHVRDPEYVLQEQKKGIKPMEANNENPIIQLVGLGKQFQTMNGPVTALEDINLEIRYGEVFGIIGLSGAGKSTLVRCINYLEVPTSGKVVFEGKNLSVMKDREKRLARQSMGMIFQQFNLLSQRNVLQNVCFPLEIAGVSKAEAKKRAEELLTLVGLEVRMKAYPAQLSGGQKQRVAIARAMATNPKVLLCDEATSALDPNTTKSILELLKKINREMGITVIVITHEMAVIEAICDRVAIIDHSHIAEVGNVSDIFSGPKSDIGRQLILGDVAEQNLSFGNSRQIRIIFDGRESSEPVIANMVLACKVPVNIMHADTRDIEGKAMGQMIIQLPEDDTDAGRICNYLKTANVKFEEVR
;
A
#
# COMPACT_ATOMS: atom_id res chain seq x y z
N MET A 1 -52.83 5.04 14.43
CA MET A 1 -51.76 4.90 13.41
C MET A 1 -50.95 6.19 13.35
N LYS A 2 -49.77 6.21 14.01
CA LYS A 2 -48.83 7.34 14.00
C LYS A 2 -47.86 7.15 12.81
N ARG A 3 -47.74 8.13 11.92
CA ARG A 3 -46.79 8.14 10.81
C ARG A 3 -45.36 8.22 11.36
N PRO A 4 -44.37 7.48 10.82
CA PRO A 4 -42.97 7.56 11.27
C PRO A 4 -42.41 8.95 10.91
N GLY A 5 -41.67 9.53 11.87
CA GLY A 5 -41.12 10.88 11.81
C GLY A 5 -40.14 11.08 10.64
N ARG A 6 -40.21 12.26 10.04
CA ARG A 6 -39.26 12.77 9.05
C ARG A 6 -37.87 12.77 9.65
N TRP A 7 -36.94 12.13 8.94
CA TRP A 7 -35.50 12.14 9.20
C TRP A 7 -34.97 13.56 8.94
N HIS A 8 -34.54 14.28 9.99
CA HIS A 8 -33.76 15.49 9.80
C HIS A 8 -32.35 15.06 9.32
N VAL A 9 -32.16 15.06 8.02
CA VAL A 9 -30.85 15.13 7.40
C VAL A 9 -30.27 16.49 7.78
N ARG A 10 -29.06 16.55 8.34
CA ARG A 10 -28.33 17.82 8.47
C ARG A 10 -28.31 18.46 7.09
N ASP A 11 -28.62 19.74 7.07
CA ASP A 11 -28.76 20.56 5.89
C ASP A 11 -27.63 20.33 4.91
N PRO A 12 -27.89 19.92 3.67
CA PRO A 12 -26.85 19.75 2.65
C PRO A 12 -26.00 21.01 2.44
N GLU A 13 -26.56 22.20 2.71
CA GLU A 13 -25.82 23.45 2.68
C GLU A 13 -24.74 23.56 3.76
N TYR A 14 -24.91 22.92 4.92
CA TYR A 14 -23.88 22.93 5.97
C TYR A 14 -22.65 22.13 5.54
N VAL A 15 -22.82 21.02 4.86
CA VAL A 15 -21.73 20.19 4.29
C VAL A 15 -21.05 20.93 3.13
N LEU A 16 -21.82 21.65 2.30
CA LEU A 16 -21.30 22.43 1.18
C LEU A 16 -20.64 23.75 1.62
N GLN A 17 -21.03 24.35 2.74
CA GLN A 17 -20.42 25.56 3.27
C GLN A 17 -19.05 25.30 3.94
N GLU A 18 -18.84 24.16 4.57
CA GLU A 18 -17.51 23.75 5.02
C GLU A 18 -16.57 23.46 3.85
N GLN A 19 -17.09 22.95 2.73
CA GLN A 19 -16.31 22.66 1.50
C GLN A 19 -15.98 23.91 0.67
N LYS A 20 -16.73 25.02 0.79
CA LYS A 20 -16.47 26.29 0.11
C LYS A 20 -15.46 27.20 0.84
N LYS A 21 -15.14 26.91 2.08
CA LYS A 21 -14.00 27.52 2.77
C LYS A 21 -12.76 26.77 2.28
N GLY A 22 -12.15 27.37 1.25
CA GLY A 22 -10.98 26.94 0.50
C GLY A 22 -10.21 25.78 1.09
N ILE A 23 -9.96 24.77 0.27
CA ILE A 23 -8.94 23.73 0.51
C ILE A 23 -7.60 24.46 0.65
N LYS A 24 -7.29 24.95 1.87
CA LYS A 24 -5.91 25.15 2.27
C LYS A 24 -5.33 23.74 2.36
N PRO A 25 -4.13 23.49 1.81
CA PRO A 25 -3.40 22.28 2.16
C PRO A 25 -3.39 22.24 3.69
N MET A 26 -3.95 21.19 4.28
CA MET A 26 -3.88 21.00 5.73
C MET A 26 -2.39 20.93 6.06
N GLU A 27 -1.90 21.94 6.77
CA GLU A 27 -0.57 21.89 7.36
C GLU A 27 -0.47 20.58 8.13
N ALA A 28 0.55 19.79 7.78
CA ALA A 28 0.82 18.46 8.32
C ALA A 28 1.34 18.58 9.78
N ASN A 29 0.45 18.96 10.70
CA ASN A 29 0.70 19.01 12.14
C ASN A 29 -0.42 18.33 12.94
N ASN A 30 -0.97 17.24 12.41
CA ASN A 30 -1.78 16.33 13.22
C ASN A 30 -0.84 15.22 13.74
N GLU A 31 -0.34 15.39 14.96
CA GLU A 31 0.46 14.38 15.67
C GLU A 31 -0.31 13.08 15.90
N ASN A 32 -1.64 13.10 15.75
CA ASN A 32 -2.50 11.94 15.93
C ASN A 32 -2.70 11.18 14.61
N PRO A 33 -2.60 9.83 14.63
CA PRO A 33 -2.86 9.01 13.44
C PRO A 33 -4.33 9.07 13.01
N ILE A 34 -4.60 8.97 11.69
CA ILE A 34 -5.98 8.84 11.18
C ILE A 34 -6.57 7.47 11.54
N ILE A 35 -5.74 6.42 11.52
CA ILE A 35 -6.10 5.06 11.94
C ILE A 35 -5.05 4.57 12.94
N GLN A 36 -5.54 4.02 14.07
CA GLN A 36 -4.71 3.34 15.06
C GLN A 36 -5.33 1.98 15.37
N LEU A 37 -4.52 0.94 15.29
CA LEU A 37 -4.84 -0.41 15.70
C LEU A 37 -4.11 -0.69 17.01
N VAL A 38 -4.81 -1.21 18.01
CA VAL A 38 -4.23 -1.46 19.34
C VAL A 38 -4.61 -2.88 19.77
N GLY A 39 -3.62 -3.76 19.82
CA GLY A 39 -3.78 -5.15 20.21
C GLY A 39 -4.82 -5.90 19.36
N LEU A 40 -4.96 -5.53 18.07
CA LEU A 40 -6.02 -6.04 17.21
C LEU A 40 -5.81 -7.52 16.93
N GLY A 41 -6.80 -8.35 17.27
CA GLY A 41 -6.84 -9.76 16.94
C GLY A 41 -8.12 -10.16 16.22
N LYS A 42 -8.00 -11.17 15.35
CA LYS A 42 -9.15 -11.77 14.66
C LYS A 42 -9.00 -13.27 14.56
N GLN A 43 -9.97 -13.99 15.09
CA GLN A 43 -10.12 -15.44 14.96
C GLN A 43 -11.41 -15.77 14.23
N PHE A 44 -11.36 -16.76 13.36
CA PHE A 44 -12.52 -17.35 12.70
C PHE A 44 -12.78 -18.73 13.26
N GLN A 45 -14.03 -19.04 13.58
CA GLN A 45 -14.45 -20.39 13.95
C GLN A 45 -14.65 -21.20 12.68
N THR A 46 -13.94 -22.31 12.54
CA THR A 46 -14.09 -23.26 11.43
C THR A 46 -14.50 -24.64 11.93
N MET A 47 -14.91 -25.52 11.03
CA MET A 47 -15.23 -26.92 11.37
C MET A 47 -14.03 -27.66 12.01
N ASN A 48 -12.80 -27.24 11.68
CA ASN A 48 -11.56 -27.86 12.17
C ASN A 48 -10.98 -27.12 13.40
N GLY A 49 -11.75 -26.23 14.02
CA GLY A 49 -11.31 -25.42 15.17
C GLY A 49 -11.06 -23.93 14.81
N PRO A 50 -10.65 -23.14 15.78
CA PRO A 50 -10.38 -21.71 15.57
C PRO A 50 -9.12 -21.50 14.72
N VAL A 51 -9.22 -20.58 13.74
CA VAL A 51 -8.10 -20.13 12.91
C VAL A 51 -7.82 -18.67 13.24
N THR A 52 -6.61 -18.39 13.72
CA THR A 52 -6.15 -17.03 13.99
C THR A 52 -5.67 -16.39 12.70
N ALA A 53 -6.34 -15.33 12.29
CA ALA A 53 -5.98 -14.56 11.09
C ALA A 53 -5.16 -13.30 11.42
N LEU A 54 -5.34 -12.74 12.62
CA LEU A 54 -4.59 -11.59 13.13
C LEU A 54 -4.37 -11.78 14.63
N GLU A 55 -3.18 -11.42 15.11
CA GLU A 55 -2.80 -11.54 16.50
C GLU A 55 -1.94 -10.34 16.92
N ASP A 56 -2.38 -9.64 17.96
CA ASP A 56 -1.71 -8.48 18.58
C ASP A 56 -1.19 -7.43 17.58
N ILE A 57 -2.01 -7.07 16.60
CA ILE A 57 -1.65 -6.06 15.61
C ILE A 57 -1.68 -4.66 16.26
N ASN A 58 -0.52 -4.03 16.28
CA ASN A 58 -0.33 -2.65 16.71
C ASN A 58 0.20 -1.84 15.53
N LEU A 59 -0.56 -0.83 15.05
CA LEU A 59 -0.22 -0.08 13.85
C LEU A 59 -0.82 1.32 13.88
N GLU A 60 -0.05 2.31 13.42
CA GLU A 60 -0.50 3.69 13.25
C GLU A 60 -0.29 4.16 11.81
N ILE A 61 -1.35 4.71 11.22
CA ILE A 61 -1.37 5.27 9.88
C ILE A 61 -1.67 6.76 9.98
N ARG A 62 -0.82 7.58 9.37
CA ARG A 62 -0.87 9.04 9.47
C ARG A 62 -1.83 9.64 8.44
N TYR A 63 -2.27 10.87 8.69
CA TYR A 63 -3.06 11.61 7.72
C TYR A 63 -2.26 11.89 6.45
N GLY A 64 -2.87 11.66 5.29
CA GLY A 64 -2.33 12.02 3.98
C GLY A 64 -1.16 11.16 3.48
N GLU A 65 -0.69 10.16 4.26
CA GLU A 65 0.34 9.25 3.77
C GLU A 65 -0.22 8.17 2.83
N VAL A 66 0.63 7.63 1.99
CA VAL A 66 0.40 6.38 1.26
C VAL A 66 1.07 5.26 2.03
N PHE A 67 0.27 4.44 2.71
CA PHE A 67 0.75 3.36 3.58
C PHE A 67 0.60 2.00 2.93
N GLY A 68 1.68 1.23 2.88
CA GLY A 68 1.71 -0.12 2.34
C GLY A 68 1.47 -1.19 3.41
N ILE A 69 0.77 -2.28 3.06
CA ILE A 69 0.71 -3.50 3.85
C ILE A 69 1.09 -4.65 2.93
N ILE A 70 2.22 -5.30 3.21
CA ILE A 70 2.74 -6.39 2.39
C ILE A 70 2.96 -7.65 3.22
N GLY A 71 2.96 -8.80 2.58
CA GLY A 71 3.20 -10.11 3.19
C GLY A 71 2.82 -11.23 2.23
N LEU A 72 3.18 -12.46 2.55
CA LEU A 72 2.86 -13.63 1.76
C LEU A 72 1.34 -13.90 1.69
N SER A 73 0.92 -14.78 0.77
CA SER A 73 -0.48 -15.22 0.71
C SER A 73 -0.88 -15.89 2.02
N GLY A 74 -2.06 -15.55 2.53
CA GLY A 74 -2.55 -16.11 3.80
C GLY A 74 -2.03 -15.41 5.07
N ALA A 75 -1.12 -14.45 5.00
CA ALA A 75 -0.56 -13.75 6.17
C ALA A 75 -1.58 -12.91 6.98
N GLY A 76 -2.82 -12.70 6.48
CA GLY A 76 -3.86 -11.95 7.17
C GLY A 76 -4.17 -10.56 6.58
N LYS A 77 -3.51 -10.14 5.50
CA LYS A 77 -3.63 -8.79 4.89
C LYS A 77 -5.07 -8.36 4.62
N SER A 78 -5.83 -9.15 3.86
CA SER A 78 -7.23 -8.82 3.52
C SER A 78 -8.14 -8.84 4.75
N THR A 79 -7.84 -9.68 5.75
CA THR A 79 -8.55 -9.66 7.04
C THR A 79 -8.28 -8.38 7.79
N LEU A 80 -7.03 -7.91 7.79
CA LEU A 80 -6.62 -6.66 8.43
C LEU A 80 -7.39 -5.46 7.86
N VAL A 81 -7.45 -5.33 6.52
CA VAL A 81 -8.21 -4.27 5.86
C VAL A 81 -9.69 -4.32 6.18
N ARG A 82 -10.28 -5.51 6.18
CA ARG A 82 -11.70 -5.68 6.56
C ARG A 82 -11.96 -5.32 8.02
N CYS A 83 -11.00 -5.54 8.91
CA CYS A 83 -11.06 -5.07 10.30
C CYS A 83 -10.91 -3.54 10.37
N ILE A 84 -9.99 -2.94 9.62
CA ILE A 84 -9.82 -1.47 9.54
C ILE A 84 -11.14 -0.81 9.12
N ASN A 85 -11.78 -1.31 8.05
CA ASN A 85 -13.07 -0.80 7.57
C ASN A 85 -14.27 -1.31 8.40
N TYR A 86 -14.00 -2.07 9.46
CA TYR A 86 -15.02 -2.66 10.33
C TYR A 86 -16.09 -3.48 9.57
N LEU A 87 -15.72 -4.08 8.45
CA LEU A 87 -16.49 -5.10 7.74
C LEU A 87 -16.38 -6.44 8.46
N GLU A 88 -15.20 -6.71 9.06
CA GLU A 88 -14.97 -7.78 10.00
C GLU A 88 -14.80 -7.18 11.39
N VAL A 89 -15.60 -7.67 12.34
CA VAL A 89 -15.49 -7.25 13.74
C VAL A 89 -14.28 -7.96 14.38
N PRO A 90 -13.31 -7.21 14.94
CA PRO A 90 -12.20 -7.81 15.66
C PRO A 90 -12.68 -8.72 16.81
N THR A 91 -11.93 -9.78 17.10
CA THR A 91 -12.17 -10.65 18.24
C THR A 91 -11.58 -10.05 19.52
N SER A 92 -10.47 -9.32 19.40
CA SER A 92 -9.80 -8.60 20.50
C SER A 92 -9.22 -7.28 20.00
N GLY A 93 -8.82 -6.43 20.95
CA GLY A 93 -8.24 -5.13 20.65
C GLY A 93 -9.25 -4.11 20.13
N LYS A 94 -8.76 -3.06 19.47
CA LYS A 94 -9.61 -1.98 18.97
C LYS A 94 -9.07 -1.34 17.70
N VAL A 95 -10.00 -0.84 16.87
CA VAL A 95 -9.73 0.04 15.74
C VAL A 95 -10.17 1.44 16.10
N VAL A 96 -9.26 2.39 16.07
CA VAL A 96 -9.53 3.81 16.29
C VAL A 96 -9.43 4.53 14.95
N PHE A 97 -10.48 5.22 14.57
CA PHE A 97 -10.55 6.05 13.36
C PHE A 97 -10.85 7.49 13.76
N GLU A 98 -9.99 8.43 13.35
CA GLU A 98 -10.08 9.85 13.76
C GLU A 98 -10.24 10.02 15.28
N GLY A 99 -9.46 9.32 16.08
CA GLY A 99 -9.49 9.35 17.53
C GLY A 99 -10.68 8.64 18.19
N LYS A 100 -11.57 8.02 17.40
CA LYS A 100 -12.80 7.37 17.90
C LYS A 100 -12.71 5.85 17.75
N ASN A 101 -12.88 5.13 18.85
CA ASN A 101 -12.91 3.67 18.84
C ASN A 101 -14.19 3.14 18.18
N LEU A 102 -14.04 2.42 17.07
CA LEU A 102 -15.17 1.89 16.30
C LEU A 102 -15.96 0.81 17.07
N SER A 103 -15.34 0.09 18.03
CA SER A 103 -16.00 -1.00 18.75
C SER A 103 -17.17 -0.50 19.61
N VAL A 104 -17.05 0.70 20.19
CA VAL A 104 -18.05 1.29 21.10
C VAL A 104 -19.06 2.20 20.40
N MET A 105 -18.89 2.43 19.10
CA MET A 105 -19.81 3.24 18.30
C MET A 105 -21.14 2.54 18.06
N LYS A 106 -22.21 3.32 17.95
CA LYS A 106 -23.52 2.84 17.48
C LYS A 106 -23.46 2.52 15.98
N ASP A 107 -24.34 1.64 15.51
CA ASP A 107 -24.35 1.22 14.09
C ASP A 107 -24.46 2.38 13.10
N ARG A 108 -25.20 3.44 13.44
CA ARG A 108 -25.28 4.65 12.62
C ARG A 108 -23.92 5.36 12.49
N GLU A 109 -23.19 5.47 13.58
CA GLU A 109 -21.86 6.09 13.59
C GLU A 109 -20.83 5.24 12.84
N LYS A 110 -20.89 3.91 13.00
CA LYS A 110 -20.07 2.97 12.21
C LYS A 110 -20.33 3.09 10.71
N ARG A 111 -21.60 3.29 10.29
CA ARG A 111 -21.93 3.52 8.87
C ARG A 111 -21.34 4.83 8.37
N LEU A 112 -21.38 5.90 9.14
CA LEU A 112 -20.76 7.17 8.78
C LEU A 112 -19.24 7.07 8.70
N ALA A 113 -18.59 6.36 9.64
CA ALA A 113 -17.16 6.08 9.59
C ALA A 113 -16.79 5.31 8.31
N ARG A 114 -17.56 4.27 7.94
CA ARG A 114 -17.36 3.53 6.68
C ARG A 114 -17.56 4.37 5.42
N GLN A 115 -18.46 5.35 5.43
CA GLN A 115 -18.62 6.30 4.32
C GLN A 115 -17.37 7.18 4.13
N SER A 116 -16.61 7.41 5.23
CA SER A 116 -15.34 8.13 5.20
C SER A 116 -14.14 7.26 4.83
N MET A 117 -14.36 5.96 4.58
CA MET A 117 -13.34 4.99 4.14
C MET A 117 -13.80 4.35 2.83
N GLY A 118 -13.30 4.83 1.69
CA GLY A 118 -13.54 4.21 0.40
C GLY A 118 -12.80 2.88 0.30
N MET A 119 -13.39 1.88 -0.36
CA MET A 119 -12.74 0.59 -0.55
C MET A 119 -12.73 0.19 -2.03
N ILE A 120 -11.56 -0.19 -2.51
CA ILE A 120 -11.30 -0.77 -3.82
C ILE A 120 -10.95 -2.23 -3.62
N PHE A 121 -11.70 -3.11 -4.24
CA PHE A 121 -11.57 -4.56 -4.10
C PHE A 121 -10.76 -5.15 -5.24
N GLN A 122 -10.12 -6.28 -5.01
CA GLN A 122 -9.36 -7.05 -5.99
C GLN A 122 -10.14 -7.37 -7.27
N GLN A 123 -11.42 -7.74 -7.16
CA GLN A 123 -12.28 -8.12 -8.29
C GLN A 123 -13.17 -6.97 -8.80
N PHE A 124 -12.78 -5.69 -8.60
CA PHE A 124 -13.54 -4.48 -8.98
C PHE A 124 -14.93 -4.37 -8.36
N ASN A 125 -15.67 -5.45 -8.19
CA ASN A 125 -17.02 -5.56 -7.63
C ASN A 125 -18.02 -4.54 -8.22
N LEU A 126 -17.96 -4.31 -9.54
CA LEU A 126 -18.88 -3.43 -10.23
C LEU A 126 -20.26 -4.10 -10.36
N LEU A 127 -21.30 -3.29 -10.23
CA LEU A 127 -22.68 -3.73 -10.44
C LEU A 127 -22.91 -3.95 -11.94
N SER A 128 -23.00 -5.21 -12.38
CA SER A 128 -23.06 -5.60 -13.79
C SER A 128 -24.30 -5.07 -14.52
N GLN A 129 -25.42 -4.88 -13.80
CA GLN A 129 -26.68 -4.36 -14.32
C GLN A 129 -26.74 -2.82 -14.33
N ARG A 130 -25.70 -2.14 -13.87
CA ARG A 130 -25.59 -0.68 -13.88
C ARG A 130 -24.48 -0.23 -14.81
N ASN A 131 -24.70 0.84 -15.57
CA ASN A 131 -23.65 1.46 -16.35
C ASN A 131 -22.59 2.13 -15.47
N VAL A 132 -21.51 2.66 -16.08
CA VAL A 132 -20.38 3.31 -15.40
C VAL A 132 -20.86 4.45 -14.48
N LEU A 133 -21.66 5.38 -15.02
CA LEU A 133 -22.18 6.50 -14.24
C LEU A 133 -23.00 6.03 -13.04
N GLN A 134 -23.90 5.07 -13.25
CA GLN A 134 -24.75 4.51 -12.19
C GLN A 134 -23.95 3.75 -11.13
N ASN A 135 -22.84 3.11 -11.49
CA ASN A 135 -21.92 2.49 -10.54
C ASN A 135 -21.31 3.53 -9.59
N VAL A 136 -20.89 4.69 -10.12
CA VAL A 136 -20.29 5.76 -9.31
C VAL A 136 -21.35 6.51 -8.50
N CYS A 137 -22.59 6.67 -8.99
CA CYS A 137 -23.69 7.25 -8.25
C CYS A 137 -24.14 6.37 -7.07
N PHE A 138 -23.95 5.07 -7.11
CA PHE A 138 -24.54 4.13 -6.14
C PHE A 138 -24.22 4.42 -4.67
N PRO A 139 -22.96 4.69 -4.26
CA PRO A 139 -22.66 5.07 -2.88
C PRO A 139 -23.38 6.36 -2.44
N LEU A 140 -23.56 7.31 -3.35
CA LEU A 140 -24.24 8.58 -3.08
C LEU A 140 -25.76 8.37 -2.92
N GLU A 141 -26.35 7.46 -3.72
CA GLU A 141 -27.74 7.04 -3.57
C GLU A 141 -28.00 6.44 -2.17
N ILE A 142 -27.08 5.56 -1.70
CA ILE A 142 -27.15 4.98 -0.34
C ILE A 142 -26.99 6.05 0.73
N ALA A 143 -26.12 7.04 0.50
CA ALA A 143 -25.90 8.16 1.41
C ALA A 143 -27.08 9.15 1.44
N GLY A 144 -28.12 8.99 0.57
CA GLY A 144 -29.29 9.84 0.51
C GLY A 144 -29.08 11.16 -0.24
N VAL A 145 -28.03 11.27 -1.04
CA VAL A 145 -27.75 12.44 -1.89
C VAL A 145 -28.77 12.51 -3.03
N SER A 146 -29.18 13.73 -3.40
CA SER A 146 -30.13 13.92 -4.50
C SER A 146 -29.58 13.37 -5.83
N LYS A 147 -30.48 12.88 -6.71
CA LYS A 147 -30.07 12.32 -8.01
C LYS A 147 -29.26 13.30 -8.86
N ALA A 148 -29.59 14.59 -8.81
CA ALA A 148 -28.90 15.62 -9.57
C ALA A 148 -27.47 15.84 -9.06
N GLU A 149 -27.30 15.96 -7.75
CA GLU A 149 -25.99 16.11 -7.10
C GLU A 149 -25.14 14.85 -7.27
N ALA A 150 -25.72 13.65 -7.06
CA ALA A 150 -25.04 12.37 -7.26
C ALA A 150 -24.53 12.23 -8.70
N LYS A 151 -25.35 12.60 -9.71
CA LYS A 151 -24.96 12.59 -11.11
C LYS A 151 -23.80 13.57 -11.36
N LYS A 152 -23.90 14.81 -10.92
CA LYS A 152 -22.87 15.84 -11.08
C LYS A 152 -21.54 15.37 -10.48
N ARG A 153 -21.56 14.87 -9.24
CA ARG A 153 -20.38 14.35 -8.57
C ARG A 153 -19.77 13.16 -9.29
N ALA A 154 -20.59 12.22 -9.77
CA ALA A 154 -20.13 11.07 -10.52
C ALA A 154 -19.48 11.46 -11.87
N GLU A 155 -20.03 12.45 -12.58
CA GLU A 155 -19.46 12.98 -13.81
C GLU A 155 -18.07 13.62 -13.56
N GLU A 156 -17.93 14.42 -12.49
CA GLU A 156 -16.64 15.01 -12.07
C GLU A 156 -15.58 13.92 -11.79
N LEU A 157 -15.97 12.88 -11.06
CA LEU A 157 -15.06 11.77 -10.72
C LEU A 157 -14.70 10.93 -11.95
N LEU A 158 -15.64 10.70 -12.86
CA LEU A 158 -15.37 9.98 -14.09
C LEU A 158 -14.44 10.76 -15.02
N THR A 159 -14.53 12.08 -15.04
CA THR A 159 -13.56 12.95 -15.73
C THR A 159 -12.18 12.86 -15.06
N LEU A 160 -12.11 12.89 -13.72
CA LEU A 160 -10.85 12.75 -12.98
C LEU A 160 -10.11 11.45 -13.33
N VAL A 161 -10.84 10.34 -13.49
CA VAL A 161 -10.25 9.05 -13.84
C VAL A 161 -10.14 8.79 -15.36
N GLY A 162 -10.50 9.77 -16.21
CA GLY A 162 -10.39 9.70 -17.68
C GLY A 162 -11.40 8.76 -18.34
N LEU A 163 -12.62 8.72 -17.83
CA LEU A 163 -13.71 7.87 -18.33
C LEU A 163 -14.98 8.64 -18.76
N GLU A 164 -14.86 9.93 -19.04
CA GLU A 164 -15.96 10.81 -19.45
C GLU A 164 -16.71 10.29 -20.68
N VAL A 165 -15.99 9.70 -21.64
CA VAL A 165 -16.59 9.15 -22.87
C VAL A 165 -17.23 7.76 -22.68
N ARG A 166 -17.06 7.14 -21.50
CA ARG A 166 -17.53 5.79 -21.18
C ARG A 166 -18.67 5.74 -20.16
N MET A 167 -19.24 6.87 -19.76
CA MET A 167 -20.26 6.96 -18.71
C MET A 167 -21.50 6.06 -18.93
N LYS A 168 -21.86 5.83 -20.19
CA LYS A 168 -23.02 4.99 -20.56
C LYS A 168 -22.66 3.51 -20.77
N ALA A 169 -21.37 3.15 -20.80
CA ALA A 169 -20.93 1.77 -20.99
C ALA A 169 -21.26 0.90 -19.77
N TYR A 170 -21.46 -0.39 -19.98
CA TYR A 170 -21.63 -1.38 -18.92
C TYR A 170 -20.30 -2.06 -18.58
N PRO A 171 -20.14 -2.63 -17.36
CA PRO A 171 -18.90 -3.28 -16.95
C PRO A 171 -18.37 -4.33 -17.93
N ALA A 172 -19.25 -5.08 -18.60
CA ALA A 172 -18.84 -6.08 -19.60
C ALA A 172 -18.15 -5.48 -20.85
N GLN A 173 -18.32 -4.17 -21.09
CA GLN A 173 -17.76 -3.45 -22.24
C GLN A 173 -16.43 -2.75 -21.90
N LEU A 174 -15.90 -2.95 -20.70
CA LEU A 174 -14.70 -2.26 -20.18
C LEU A 174 -13.51 -3.21 -20.10
N SER A 175 -12.32 -2.69 -20.38
CA SER A 175 -11.07 -3.37 -20.05
C SER A 175 -10.85 -3.45 -18.52
N GLY A 176 -9.93 -4.30 -18.07
CA GLY A 176 -9.58 -4.42 -16.65
C GLY A 176 -9.20 -3.07 -16.02
N GLY A 177 -8.32 -2.31 -16.66
CA GLY A 177 -7.91 -0.98 -16.20
C GLY A 177 -9.06 0.04 -16.18
N GLN A 178 -9.99 -0.02 -17.16
CA GLN A 178 -11.18 0.82 -17.13
C GLN A 178 -12.12 0.45 -15.99
N LYS A 179 -12.32 -0.84 -15.71
CA LYS A 179 -13.10 -1.32 -14.56
C LYS A 179 -12.49 -0.82 -13.25
N GLN A 180 -11.15 -0.86 -13.13
CA GLN A 180 -10.44 -0.37 -11.96
C GLN A 180 -10.62 1.14 -11.77
N ARG A 181 -10.53 1.94 -12.83
CA ARG A 181 -10.80 3.38 -12.79
C ARG A 181 -12.23 3.69 -12.34
N VAL A 182 -13.23 2.90 -12.78
CA VAL A 182 -14.61 3.01 -12.28
C VAL A 182 -14.70 2.66 -10.80
N ALA A 183 -14.01 1.61 -10.34
CA ALA A 183 -13.97 1.22 -8.93
C ALA A 183 -13.34 2.32 -8.05
N ILE A 184 -12.27 2.97 -8.52
CA ILE A 184 -11.64 4.13 -7.87
C ILE A 184 -12.65 5.29 -7.79
N ALA A 185 -13.25 5.69 -8.91
CA ALA A 185 -14.23 6.78 -8.93
C ALA A 185 -15.41 6.50 -7.98
N ARG A 186 -15.91 5.25 -7.95
CA ARG A 186 -16.96 4.82 -7.02
C ARG A 186 -16.52 4.91 -5.55
N ALA A 187 -15.31 4.48 -5.24
CA ALA A 187 -14.77 4.57 -3.87
C ALA A 187 -14.59 6.02 -3.41
N MET A 188 -14.32 6.94 -4.35
CA MET A 188 -14.18 8.38 -4.12
C MET A 188 -15.49 9.14 -4.02
N ALA A 189 -16.63 8.53 -4.35
CA ALA A 189 -17.91 9.21 -4.49
C ALA A 189 -18.33 9.96 -3.21
N THR A 190 -18.17 9.35 -2.05
CA THR A 190 -18.57 9.90 -0.74
C THR A 190 -17.54 10.85 -0.12
N ASN A 191 -16.53 11.32 -0.87
CA ASN A 191 -15.42 12.13 -0.34
C ASN A 191 -14.72 11.46 0.86
N PRO A 192 -14.19 10.27 0.71
CA PRO A 192 -13.56 9.55 1.81
C PRO A 192 -12.28 10.25 2.28
N LYS A 193 -11.94 10.08 3.55
CA LYS A 193 -10.66 10.52 4.13
C LYS A 193 -9.57 9.47 3.96
N VAL A 194 -9.97 8.21 3.84
CA VAL A 194 -9.10 7.05 3.64
C VAL A 194 -9.58 6.25 2.43
N LEU A 195 -8.64 5.82 1.59
CA LEU A 195 -8.88 4.91 0.48
C LEU A 195 -8.15 3.60 0.75
N LEU A 196 -8.90 2.51 0.90
CA LEU A 196 -8.39 1.17 1.14
C LEU A 196 -8.31 0.41 -0.20
N CYS A 197 -7.12 0.00 -0.61
CA CYS A 197 -6.87 -0.69 -1.87
C CYS A 197 -6.46 -2.15 -1.58
N ASP A 198 -7.41 -3.09 -1.66
CA ASP A 198 -7.17 -4.50 -1.43
C ASP A 198 -6.79 -5.18 -2.76
N GLU A 199 -5.47 -5.42 -2.95
CA GLU A 199 -4.88 -6.01 -4.17
C GLU A 199 -5.39 -5.37 -5.47
N ALA A 200 -5.50 -4.04 -5.47
CA ALA A 200 -6.17 -3.27 -6.51
C ALA A 200 -5.51 -3.36 -7.92
N THR A 201 -4.34 -3.96 -8.03
CA THR A 201 -3.57 -4.08 -9.29
C THR A 201 -3.28 -5.51 -9.72
N SER A 202 -3.54 -6.52 -8.88
CA SER A 202 -3.15 -7.92 -9.10
C SER A 202 -3.74 -8.57 -10.37
N ALA A 203 -4.84 -8.03 -10.90
CA ALA A 203 -5.50 -8.54 -12.12
C ALA A 203 -5.19 -7.70 -13.37
N LEU A 204 -4.18 -6.81 -13.32
CA LEU A 204 -3.85 -5.85 -14.37
C LEU A 204 -2.47 -6.16 -14.98
N ASP A 205 -2.29 -5.77 -16.24
CA ASP A 205 -0.97 -5.80 -16.87
C ASP A 205 -0.06 -4.71 -16.30
N PRO A 206 1.29 -4.83 -16.43
CA PRO A 206 2.24 -3.90 -15.80
C PRO A 206 2.05 -2.42 -16.20
N ASN A 207 1.72 -2.14 -17.45
CA ASN A 207 1.51 -0.75 -17.91
C ASN A 207 0.25 -0.14 -17.31
N THR A 208 -0.82 -0.93 -17.25
CA THR A 208 -2.08 -0.53 -16.61
C THR A 208 -1.88 -0.36 -15.11
N THR A 209 -1.15 -1.26 -14.45
CA THR A 209 -0.77 -1.15 -13.03
C THR A 209 -0.08 0.19 -12.77
N LYS A 210 0.98 0.52 -13.51
CA LYS A 210 1.69 1.80 -13.39
C LYS A 210 0.73 3.00 -13.49
N SER A 211 -0.14 3.00 -14.49
CA SER A 211 -1.12 4.07 -14.71
C SER A 211 -2.14 4.20 -13.56
N ILE A 212 -2.53 3.09 -12.92
CA ILE A 212 -3.43 3.11 -11.75
C ILE A 212 -2.69 3.62 -10.51
N LEU A 213 -1.43 3.22 -10.30
CA LEU A 213 -0.61 3.71 -9.19
C LEU A 213 -0.35 5.22 -9.30
N GLU A 214 -0.04 5.72 -10.50
CA GLU A 214 0.09 7.16 -10.77
C GLU A 214 -1.22 7.92 -10.46
N LEU A 215 -2.38 7.35 -10.83
CA LEU A 215 -3.68 7.93 -10.51
C LEU A 215 -3.92 7.98 -8.99
N LEU A 216 -3.62 6.91 -8.25
CA LEU A 216 -3.76 6.89 -6.78
C LEU A 216 -2.82 7.91 -6.12
N LYS A 217 -1.58 8.02 -6.58
CA LYS A 217 -0.62 9.02 -6.10
C LYS A 217 -1.09 10.45 -6.38
N LYS A 218 -1.67 10.70 -7.56
CA LYS A 218 -2.30 11.97 -7.91
C LYS A 218 -3.46 12.30 -6.97
N ILE A 219 -4.39 11.36 -6.75
CA ILE A 219 -5.53 11.52 -5.84
C ILE A 219 -5.05 11.84 -4.42
N ASN A 220 -4.06 11.09 -3.90
CA ASN A 220 -3.48 11.35 -2.59
C ASN A 220 -2.94 12.80 -2.49
N ARG A 221 -2.11 13.23 -3.44
CA ARG A 221 -1.47 14.55 -3.42
C ARG A 221 -2.45 15.71 -3.59
N GLU A 222 -3.38 15.61 -4.55
CA GLU A 222 -4.30 16.70 -4.88
C GLU A 222 -5.45 16.83 -3.87
N MET A 223 -5.86 15.72 -3.26
CA MET A 223 -7.02 15.71 -2.37
C MET A 223 -6.67 15.49 -0.90
N GLY A 224 -5.40 15.25 -0.56
CA GLY A 224 -4.94 15.00 0.81
C GLY A 224 -5.51 13.74 1.45
N ILE A 225 -5.94 12.77 0.65
CA ILE A 225 -6.56 11.51 1.12
C ILE A 225 -5.46 10.54 1.53
N THR A 226 -5.62 9.91 2.69
CA THR A 226 -4.75 8.80 3.10
C THR A 226 -5.06 7.57 2.24
N VAL A 227 -4.04 6.92 1.69
CA VAL A 227 -4.20 5.72 0.87
C VAL A 227 -3.54 4.54 1.56
N ILE A 228 -4.25 3.43 1.71
CA ILE A 228 -3.71 2.18 2.26
C ILE A 228 -3.72 1.14 1.16
N VAL A 229 -2.54 0.67 0.77
CA VAL A 229 -2.35 -0.29 -0.32
C VAL A 229 -1.96 -1.64 0.25
N ILE A 230 -2.77 -2.64 -0.04
CA ILE A 230 -2.47 -4.02 0.28
C ILE A 230 -2.03 -4.73 -0.99
N THR A 231 -0.89 -5.40 -0.91
CA THR A 231 -0.33 -6.15 -2.03
C THR A 231 0.63 -7.23 -1.54
N HIS A 232 0.97 -8.15 -2.41
CA HIS A 232 2.10 -9.06 -2.24
C HIS A 232 3.26 -8.68 -3.18
N GLU A 233 3.11 -7.60 -3.96
CA GLU A 233 4.09 -7.12 -4.93
C GLU A 233 4.92 -5.97 -4.36
N MET A 234 6.23 -6.20 -4.14
CA MET A 234 7.14 -5.17 -3.64
C MET A 234 7.23 -3.97 -4.57
N ALA A 235 7.20 -4.19 -5.89
CA ALA A 235 7.23 -3.12 -6.89
C ALA A 235 6.09 -2.09 -6.73
N VAL A 236 4.92 -2.52 -6.25
CA VAL A 236 3.79 -1.62 -5.96
C VAL A 236 4.09 -0.76 -4.74
N ILE A 237 4.68 -1.34 -3.68
CA ILE A 237 5.07 -0.61 -2.46
C ILE A 237 6.11 0.46 -2.81
N GLU A 238 7.16 0.09 -3.55
CA GLU A 238 8.21 1.01 -4.00
C GLU A 238 7.65 2.19 -4.81
N ALA A 239 6.68 1.90 -5.69
CA ALA A 239 6.18 2.89 -6.63
C ALA A 239 5.43 4.05 -5.97
N ILE A 240 4.69 3.80 -4.87
CA ILE A 240 3.79 4.82 -4.34
C ILE A 240 3.78 4.99 -2.82
N CYS A 241 4.28 4.03 -2.02
CA CYS A 241 4.14 4.08 -0.57
C CYS A 241 5.24 4.91 0.11
N ASP A 242 4.88 5.64 1.14
CA ASP A 242 5.82 6.37 2.01
C ASP A 242 6.36 5.45 3.10
N ARG A 243 5.46 4.69 3.73
CA ARG A 243 5.76 3.72 4.79
C ARG A 243 5.10 2.39 4.48
N VAL A 244 5.62 1.32 5.06
CA VAL A 244 5.10 -0.03 4.88
C VAL A 244 5.12 -0.82 6.18
N ALA A 245 4.11 -1.67 6.37
CA ALA A 245 4.08 -2.74 7.35
C ALA A 245 4.22 -4.09 6.65
N ILE A 246 5.13 -4.91 7.13
CA ILE A 246 5.27 -6.31 6.70
C ILE A 246 4.49 -7.17 7.68
N ILE A 247 3.52 -7.92 7.16
CA ILE A 247 2.74 -8.88 7.95
C ILE A 247 3.17 -10.29 7.63
N ASP A 248 3.45 -11.06 8.68
CA ASP A 248 3.83 -12.46 8.61
C ASP A 248 3.15 -13.26 9.72
N HIS A 249 2.67 -14.46 9.41
CA HIS A 249 2.04 -15.37 10.37
C HIS A 249 1.08 -14.65 11.35
N SER A 250 0.17 -13.83 10.80
CA SER A 250 -0.84 -13.06 11.55
C SER A 250 -0.32 -11.90 12.42
N HIS A 251 1.00 -11.59 12.42
CA HIS A 251 1.64 -10.52 13.21
C HIS A 251 2.28 -9.47 12.29
N ILE A 252 2.53 -8.28 12.85
CA ILE A 252 3.38 -7.30 12.18
C ILE A 252 4.84 -7.66 12.48
N ALA A 253 5.56 -8.07 11.43
CA ALA A 253 6.97 -8.41 11.53
C ALA A 253 7.87 -7.16 11.53
N GLU A 254 7.51 -6.14 10.74
CA GLU A 254 8.29 -4.92 10.60
C GLU A 254 7.43 -3.75 10.12
N VAL A 255 7.74 -2.52 10.57
CA VAL A 255 7.13 -1.27 10.10
C VAL A 255 8.20 -0.20 9.97
N GLY A 256 8.20 0.54 8.85
CA GLY A 256 9.15 1.64 8.64
C GLY A 256 8.89 2.42 7.37
N ASN A 257 9.76 3.39 7.08
CA ASN A 257 9.74 4.03 5.76
C ASN A 257 10.16 3.00 4.70
N VAL A 258 9.62 3.12 3.52
CA VAL A 258 9.95 2.21 2.41
C VAL A 258 11.45 2.19 2.15
N SER A 259 12.09 3.37 2.08
CA SER A 259 13.54 3.49 1.89
C SER A 259 14.37 2.73 2.94
N ASP A 260 13.98 2.81 4.22
CA ASP A 260 14.71 2.18 5.32
C ASP A 260 14.60 0.65 5.28
N ILE A 261 13.38 0.15 5.03
CA ILE A 261 13.10 -1.30 4.94
C ILE A 261 13.80 -1.90 3.73
N PHE A 262 13.83 -1.20 2.60
CA PHE A 262 14.49 -1.69 1.38
C PHE A 262 16.01 -1.69 1.48
N SER A 263 16.60 -0.72 2.17
CA SER A 263 18.06 -0.66 2.35
C SER A 263 18.58 -1.60 3.43
N GLY A 264 17.73 -2.07 4.35
CA GLY A 264 18.16 -2.94 5.43
C GLY A 264 17.02 -3.57 6.20
N PRO A 265 16.33 -4.56 5.62
CA PRO A 265 15.23 -5.26 6.29
C PRO A 265 15.74 -5.99 7.54
N LYS A 266 15.04 -5.83 8.65
CA LYS A 266 15.40 -6.42 9.94
C LYS A 266 14.78 -7.79 10.13
N SER A 267 13.55 -7.99 9.63
CA SER A 267 12.82 -9.24 9.73
C SER A 267 13.26 -10.25 8.65
N ASP A 268 13.18 -11.55 8.94
CA ASP A 268 13.49 -12.60 7.97
C ASP A 268 12.54 -12.54 6.77
N ILE A 269 11.25 -12.34 7.02
CA ILE A 269 10.26 -12.18 5.95
C ILE A 269 10.51 -10.91 5.13
N GLY A 270 10.98 -9.81 5.74
CA GLY A 270 11.38 -8.60 5.04
C GLY A 270 12.55 -8.89 4.09
N ARG A 271 13.55 -9.62 4.57
CA ARG A 271 14.67 -10.10 3.74
C ARG A 271 14.19 -10.96 2.58
N GLN A 272 13.31 -11.93 2.85
CA GLN A 272 12.74 -12.79 1.82
C GLN A 272 11.96 -12.02 0.76
N LEU A 273 11.09 -11.10 1.16
CA LEU A 273 10.26 -10.31 0.24
C LEU A 273 11.08 -9.34 -0.63
N ILE A 274 12.16 -8.75 -0.07
CA ILE A 274 12.98 -7.75 -0.76
C ILE A 274 14.07 -8.42 -1.62
N LEU A 275 14.70 -9.45 -1.07
CA LEU A 275 15.82 -10.14 -1.73
C LEU A 275 15.32 -11.25 -2.66
N GLY A 276 14.04 -11.62 -2.59
CA GLY A 276 13.44 -12.71 -3.34
C GLY A 276 14.04 -14.07 -2.97
N ASP A 277 13.75 -15.09 -3.78
CA ASP A 277 14.29 -16.44 -3.61
C ASP A 277 15.83 -16.52 -3.68
N VAL A 278 16.51 -15.43 -4.03
CA VAL A 278 17.97 -15.32 -3.99
C VAL A 278 18.50 -15.42 -2.56
N ALA A 279 17.70 -15.11 -1.55
CA ALA A 279 18.09 -15.33 -0.15
C ALA A 279 18.07 -16.82 0.25
N GLU A 280 17.20 -17.63 -0.39
CA GLU A 280 17.05 -19.06 -0.12
C GLU A 280 17.72 -19.95 -1.18
N GLN A 281 17.84 -19.47 -2.41
CA GLN A 281 18.75 -20.11 -3.34
C GLN A 281 20.17 -19.86 -2.80
N ASN A 282 20.65 -20.81 -1.98
CA ASN A 282 22.07 -21.09 -1.96
C ASN A 282 22.49 -21.12 -3.43
N LEU A 283 22.94 -19.98 -3.96
CA LEU A 283 23.64 -19.95 -5.25
C LEU A 283 24.93 -20.73 -5.03
N SER A 284 24.77 -22.04 -4.82
CA SER A 284 25.87 -22.99 -4.73
C SER A 284 26.50 -23.17 -6.12
N PHE A 285 27.00 -22.06 -6.66
CA PHE A 285 27.97 -22.09 -7.71
C PHE A 285 29.33 -22.46 -7.09
N GLY A 286 29.44 -23.70 -6.61
CA GLY A 286 30.66 -24.21 -5.99
C GLY A 286 30.91 -23.63 -4.57
N ASN A 287 32.02 -24.07 -3.95
CA ASN A 287 32.52 -23.65 -2.63
C ASN A 287 33.11 -22.21 -2.61
N SER A 288 32.73 -21.33 -3.52
CA SER A 288 33.33 -20.01 -3.65
C SER A 288 32.73 -19.01 -2.66
N ARG A 289 33.60 -18.27 -1.98
CA ARG A 289 33.16 -17.15 -1.07
C ARG A 289 32.48 -16.08 -1.84
N GLN A 290 31.35 -15.61 -1.33
CA GLN A 290 30.54 -14.53 -1.93
C GLN A 290 30.28 -13.43 -0.92
N ILE A 291 30.21 -12.20 -1.40
CA ILE A 291 29.76 -11.06 -0.60
C ILE A 291 28.61 -10.38 -1.29
N ARG A 292 27.67 -9.92 -0.48
CA ARG A 292 26.56 -9.08 -0.87
C ARG A 292 26.92 -7.63 -0.57
N ILE A 293 26.91 -6.79 -1.58
CA ILE A 293 27.10 -5.33 -1.48
C ILE A 293 25.72 -4.70 -1.48
N ILE A 294 25.47 -3.79 -0.53
CA ILE A 294 24.18 -3.11 -0.34
C ILE A 294 24.32 -1.65 -0.74
N PHE A 295 23.54 -1.22 -1.73
CA PHE A 295 23.45 0.16 -2.18
C PHE A 295 22.27 0.84 -1.46
N ASP A 296 22.52 1.83 -0.61
CA ASP A 296 21.51 2.52 0.18
C ASP A 296 21.21 3.95 -0.34
N GLY A 297 21.59 4.22 -1.58
CA GLY A 297 21.33 5.48 -2.27
C GLY A 297 22.33 6.61 -1.96
N ARG A 298 23.29 6.40 -1.04
CA ARG A 298 24.34 7.40 -0.77
C ARG A 298 25.39 7.46 -1.87
N GLU A 299 25.62 6.33 -2.50
CA GLU A 299 26.64 6.13 -3.55
C GLU A 299 26.04 6.11 -4.97
N SER A 300 24.83 6.61 -5.14
CA SER A 300 24.06 6.48 -6.39
C SER A 300 24.74 7.10 -7.64
N SER A 301 25.74 7.96 -7.45
CA SER A 301 26.51 8.58 -8.52
C SER A 301 27.92 8.03 -8.71
N GLU A 302 28.39 7.12 -7.84
CA GLU A 302 29.74 6.57 -7.92
C GLU A 302 29.76 5.16 -8.52
N PRO A 303 30.67 4.87 -9.47
CA PRO A 303 30.83 3.54 -10.05
C PRO A 303 31.61 2.62 -9.09
N VAL A 304 31.00 2.27 -7.93
CA VAL A 304 31.63 1.53 -6.81
C VAL A 304 32.38 0.29 -7.28
N ILE A 305 31.75 -0.56 -8.10
CA ILE A 305 32.33 -1.81 -8.55
C ILE A 305 33.51 -1.56 -9.50
N ALA A 306 33.36 -0.61 -10.44
CA ALA A 306 34.44 -0.27 -11.35
C ALA A 306 35.65 0.29 -10.61
N ASN A 307 35.41 1.22 -9.67
CA ASN A 307 36.47 1.82 -8.84
C ASN A 307 37.17 0.75 -7.97
N MET A 308 36.40 -0.16 -7.39
CA MET A 308 36.92 -1.29 -6.61
C MET A 308 37.86 -2.18 -7.46
N VAL A 309 37.38 -2.59 -8.64
CA VAL A 309 38.19 -3.45 -9.55
C VAL A 309 39.47 -2.72 -9.98
N LEU A 310 39.40 -1.43 -10.31
CA LEU A 310 40.57 -0.63 -10.72
C LEU A 310 41.55 -0.42 -9.56
N ALA A 311 41.07 -0.16 -8.36
CA ALA A 311 41.93 0.04 -7.18
C ALA A 311 42.58 -1.25 -6.69
N CYS A 312 41.81 -2.34 -6.60
CA CYS A 312 42.32 -3.62 -6.16
C CYS A 312 43.10 -4.38 -7.24
N LYS A 313 42.89 -4.05 -8.52
CA LYS A 313 43.43 -4.77 -9.71
C LYS A 313 43.03 -6.25 -9.71
N VAL A 314 41.85 -6.55 -9.19
CA VAL A 314 41.31 -7.91 -9.06
C VAL A 314 39.95 -7.94 -9.75
N PRO A 315 39.80 -8.79 -10.80
CA PRO A 315 38.50 -8.98 -11.44
C PRO A 315 37.55 -9.74 -10.50
N VAL A 316 36.26 -9.47 -10.59
CA VAL A 316 35.21 -10.18 -9.83
C VAL A 316 34.07 -10.61 -10.76
N ASN A 317 33.47 -11.75 -10.46
CA ASN A 317 32.24 -12.16 -11.11
C ASN A 317 31.05 -11.58 -10.37
N ILE A 318 30.11 -10.94 -11.12
CA ILE A 318 28.82 -10.52 -10.60
C ILE A 318 27.86 -11.71 -10.73
N MET A 319 27.45 -12.26 -9.60
CA MET A 319 26.56 -13.41 -9.54
C MET A 319 25.10 -13.01 -9.61
N HIS A 320 24.77 -11.85 -9.02
CA HIS A 320 23.45 -11.25 -9.03
C HIS A 320 23.55 -9.73 -8.87
N ALA A 321 22.67 -8.99 -9.53
CA ALA A 321 22.52 -7.55 -9.33
C ALA A 321 21.04 -7.17 -9.48
N ASP A 322 20.49 -6.55 -8.45
CA ASP A 322 19.16 -5.95 -8.47
C ASP A 322 19.29 -4.54 -7.87
N THR A 323 19.29 -3.56 -8.77
CA THR A 323 19.36 -2.14 -8.39
C THR A 323 18.15 -1.41 -8.97
N ARG A 324 17.51 -0.57 -8.14
CA ARG A 324 16.28 0.14 -8.46
C ARG A 324 16.44 1.61 -8.14
N ASP A 325 15.70 2.45 -8.86
CA ASP A 325 15.59 3.87 -8.55
C ASP A 325 14.44 4.07 -7.56
N ILE A 326 14.76 4.46 -6.32
CA ILE A 326 13.78 4.84 -5.30
C ILE A 326 14.02 6.31 -4.98
N GLU A 327 13.06 7.16 -5.33
CA GLU A 327 13.11 8.61 -5.13
C GLU A 327 14.36 9.29 -5.73
N GLY A 328 14.81 8.84 -6.89
CA GLY A 328 16.01 9.37 -7.56
C GLY A 328 17.33 8.85 -7.00
N LYS A 329 17.31 7.81 -6.16
CA LYS A 329 18.49 7.17 -5.59
C LYS A 329 18.57 5.72 -6.02
N ALA A 330 19.76 5.30 -6.48
CA ALA A 330 20.00 3.88 -6.78
C ALA A 330 20.09 3.10 -5.47
N MET A 331 19.11 2.25 -5.21
CA MET A 331 19.04 1.37 -4.05
C MET A 331 18.98 -0.08 -4.53
N GLY A 332 19.54 -1.01 -3.73
CA GLY A 332 19.52 -2.41 -4.10
C GLY A 332 20.72 -3.19 -3.59
N GLN A 333 21.00 -4.30 -4.25
CA GLN A 333 22.08 -5.19 -3.85
C GLN A 333 22.80 -5.77 -5.06
N MET A 334 24.05 -6.15 -4.83
CA MET A 334 24.84 -6.90 -5.78
C MET A 334 25.60 -8.01 -5.05
N ILE A 335 25.54 -9.23 -5.58
CA ILE A 335 26.31 -10.37 -5.07
C ILE A 335 27.48 -10.56 -6.00
N ILE A 336 28.69 -10.49 -5.46
CA ILE A 336 29.93 -10.78 -6.19
C ILE A 336 30.63 -11.99 -5.59
N GLN A 337 31.30 -12.75 -6.44
CA GLN A 337 32.17 -13.83 -6.05
C GLN A 337 33.56 -13.27 -5.70
N LEU A 338 34.05 -13.58 -4.50
CA LEU A 338 35.41 -13.24 -4.10
C LEU A 338 36.41 -14.19 -4.77
N PRO A 339 37.64 -13.69 -5.05
CA PRO A 339 38.74 -14.57 -5.50
C PRO A 339 39.07 -15.62 -4.45
N GLU A 340 39.66 -16.73 -4.89
CA GLU A 340 40.14 -17.83 -4.02
C GLU A 340 41.36 -17.41 -3.17
N ASP A 341 42.14 -16.44 -3.67
CA ASP A 341 43.28 -15.89 -2.92
C ASP A 341 42.79 -14.98 -1.78
N ASP A 342 43.13 -15.33 -0.56
CA ASP A 342 42.73 -14.59 0.65
C ASP A 342 43.27 -13.16 0.68
N THR A 343 44.42 -12.88 0.07
CA THR A 343 45.02 -11.54 -0.02
C THR A 343 44.20 -10.64 -0.92
N ASP A 344 43.76 -11.16 -2.06
CA ASP A 344 42.93 -10.45 -3.02
C ASP A 344 41.52 -10.22 -2.46
N ALA A 345 40.95 -11.25 -1.85
CA ALA A 345 39.67 -11.13 -1.15
C ALA A 345 39.73 -10.07 -0.02
N GLY A 346 40.81 -10.07 0.75
CA GLY A 346 41.06 -9.07 1.80
C GLY A 346 41.20 -7.64 1.25
N ARG A 347 41.84 -7.46 0.09
CA ARG A 347 41.93 -6.14 -0.58
C ARG A 347 40.56 -5.61 -0.97
N ILE A 348 39.71 -6.45 -1.53
CA ILE A 348 38.34 -6.09 -1.91
C ILE A 348 37.52 -5.67 -0.67
N CYS A 349 37.54 -6.48 0.40
CA CYS A 349 36.80 -6.17 1.63
C CYS A 349 37.32 -4.88 2.29
N ASN A 350 38.63 -4.65 2.31
CA ASN A 350 39.22 -3.42 2.84
C ASN A 350 38.84 -2.18 2.01
N TYR A 351 38.84 -2.30 0.67
CA TYR A 351 38.38 -1.21 -0.20
C TYR A 351 36.93 -0.84 0.11
N LEU A 352 36.01 -1.80 0.16
CA LEU A 352 34.60 -1.54 0.46
C LEU A 352 34.40 -0.89 1.83
N LYS A 353 35.15 -1.32 2.87
CA LYS A 353 35.15 -0.68 4.18
C LYS A 353 35.63 0.77 4.11
N THR A 354 36.72 1.05 3.40
CA THR A 354 37.29 2.40 3.27
C THR A 354 36.37 3.32 2.47
N ALA A 355 35.67 2.78 1.46
CA ALA A 355 34.67 3.49 0.67
C ALA A 355 33.33 3.64 1.42
N ASN A 356 33.23 3.14 2.68
CA ASN A 356 32.01 3.17 3.50
C ASN A 356 30.80 2.48 2.85
N VAL A 357 31.07 1.47 2.00
CA VAL A 357 30.04 0.68 1.33
C VAL A 357 29.63 -0.48 2.23
N LYS A 358 28.35 -0.66 2.44
CA LYS A 358 27.84 -1.77 3.25
C LYS A 358 27.96 -3.08 2.51
N PHE A 359 28.53 -4.11 3.15
CA PHE A 359 28.55 -5.46 2.59
C PHE A 359 28.49 -6.51 3.71
N GLU A 360 28.05 -7.71 3.35
CA GLU A 360 27.98 -8.89 4.22
C GLU A 360 28.41 -10.16 3.47
N GLU A 361 28.98 -11.13 4.17
CA GLU A 361 29.29 -12.43 3.59
C GLU A 361 28.00 -13.24 3.39
N VAL A 362 27.82 -13.79 2.19
CA VAL A 362 26.75 -14.74 1.88
C VAL A 362 27.26 -16.13 2.21
N ARG A 363 26.59 -16.81 3.13
CA ARG A 363 26.92 -18.18 3.55
C ARG A 363 26.04 -19.20 2.84
#